data_7f0c986580fd8574cb489b7e5fee6530
#
_entry.id   7f0c986580fd8574cb489b7e5fee6530
#
_cell.length_a   1.000
_cell.length_b   1.000
_cell.length_c   1.000
_cell.angle_alpha   90.00
_cell.angle_beta   90.00
_cell.angle_gamma   90.00
#
_symmetry.space_group_name_H-M   'P 1'
#
loop_
_entity.id
_entity.type
_entity.pdbx_description
1 polymer ?
#
loop_
_entity_poly.entity_id
_entity_poly.type
_entity_poly.pdbx_seq_one_letter_code
_entity_poly.pdbx_strand_id
1 'polypeptide(L)'
;KFNALVEEGAGFEEDRDEYEAENIFWVPKEARWTFIKDNAKDSKIGQYIDDAMILIEKENPSLKGVLDKRYARPEIDKRRLGELIDLISTIKLHQNGEKDLLGRVYEYFLGQFASVEGKGGGEFYTPTSVVKTLVDMIEPYQGRVYDPCCGSGGMFVQSEKFVEDHQGKIENLSIYGQEMNATTWKLCKMNLAIRGLDANLGPHHDDTFHHDLHKTLKADFILANPPFNISDWGGNQLTDDVRWKFGIPPAGNANYAWLQHMVYHLAPNGSAGI
;
A
#
# COMPACT_ATOMS: atom_id res chain seq x y z
N LYS A 1 11.03 16.00 6.66
CA LYS A 1 12.43 15.82 7.11
C LYS A 1 13.37 16.80 6.43
N PHE A 2 13.55 16.80 5.09
CA PHE A 2 14.51 17.68 4.41
C PHE A 2 14.40 19.17 4.87
N ASN A 3 13.21 19.76 4.81
CA ASN A 3 13.01 21.15 5.22
C ASN A 3 13.35 21.38 6.71
N ALA A 4 13.01 20.42 7.57
CA ALA A 4 13.35 20.51 9.00
C ALA A 4 14.86 20.51 9.22
N LEU A 5 15.59 19.62 8.55
CA LEU A 5 17.06 19.59 8.64
C LEU A 5 17.73 20.86 8.10
N VAL A 6 17.18 21.43 7.01
CA VAL A 6 17.65 22.74 6.48
C VAL A 6 17.41 23.86 7.49
N GLU A 7 16.25 23.88 8.16
CA GLU A 7 15.95 24.89 9.20
C GLU A 7 16.85 24.77 10.44
N GLU A 8 17.23 23.54 10.80
CA GLU A 8 18.19 23.27 11.88
C GLU A 8 19.61 23.79 11.54
N GLY A 9 19.93 23.95 10.24
CA GLY A 9 21.16 24.55 9.79
C GLY A 9 22.45 23.75 10.06
N ALA A 10 22.30 22.47 10.39
CA ALA A 10 23.42 21.59 10.75
C ALA A 10 24.13 20.95 9.53
N GLY A 11 23.57 21.12 8.31
CA GLY A 11 24.10 20.53 7.06
C GLY A 11 23.80 19.05 6.88
N PHE A 12 22.91 18.48 7.71
CA PHE A 12 22.53 17.06 7.66
C PHE A 12 21.43 16.74 6.64
N GLU A 13 20.89 17.75 5.95
CA GLU A 13 19.84 17.56 4.94
C GLU A 13 20.25 16.71 3.73
N GLU A 14 21.56 16.51 3.57
CA GLU A 14 22.15 15.63 2.56
C GLU A 14 22.73 14.33 3.15
N ASP A 15 22.56 14.11 4.44
CA ASP A 15 22.99 12.87 5.10
C ASP A 15 21.87 11.83 5.02
N ARG A 16 22.14 10.76 4.30
CA ARG A 16 21.18 9.65 4.08
C ARG A 16 20.79 8.96 5.39
N ASP A 17 21.72 8.79 6.30
CA ASP A 17 21.49 8.07 7.56
C ASP A 17 20.43 8.77 8.43
N GLU A 18 20.32 10.09 8.33
CA GLU A 18 19.28 10.90 9.00
C GLU A 18 17.86 10.57 8.54
N TYR A 19 17.70 10.08 7.32
CA TYR A 19 16.40 9.67 6.77
C TYR A 19 16.13 8.21 7.10
N GLU A 20 17.11 7.33 6.95
CA GLU A 20 16.97 5.91 7.23
C GLU A 20 16.66 5.64 8.71
N ALA A 21 17.26 6.43 9.63
CA ALA A 21 17.00 6.34 11.06
C ALA A 21 15.51 6.57 11.45
N GLU A 22 14.79 7.35 10.64
CA GLU A 22 13.37 7.63 10.84
C GLU A 22 12.47 6.85 9.88
N ASN A 23 13.00 5.84 9.18
CA ASN A 23 12.29 5.06 8.16
C ASN A 23 11.72 5.92 7.02
N ILE A 24 12.43 7.00 6.66
CA ILE A 24 12.06 7.93 5.59
C ILE A 24 12.89 7.63 4.35
N PHE A 25 12.25 7.60 3.20
CA PHE A 25 12.93 7.36 1.92
C PHE A 25 13.94 8.45 1.58
N TRP A 26 15.12 8.04 1.18
CA TRP A 26 16.11 8.95 0.61
C TRP A 26 15.74 9.32 -0.82
N VAL A 27 15.73 10.62 -1.12
CA VAL A 27 15.43 11.14 -2.45
C VAL A 27 16.64 11.92 -2.98
N PRO A 28 17.36 11.41 -4.00
CA PRO A 28 18.46 12.11 -4.65
C PRO A 28 18.05 13.48 -5.21
N LYS A 29 18.99 14.42 -5.32
CA LYS A 29 18.71 15.80 -5.75
C LYS A 29 17.96 15.90 -7.06
N GLU A 30 18.34 15.08 -8.04
CA GLU A 30 17.75 15.03 -9.38
C GLU A 30 16.33 14.40 -9.39
N ALA A 31 15.94 13.75 -8.29
CA ALA A 31 14.63 13.16 -8.12
C ALA A 31 13.70 13.99 -7.22
N ARG A 32 14.18 15.07 -6.61
CA ARG A 32 13.38 15.91 -5.73
C ARG A 32 12.34 16.72 -6.48
N TRP A 33 11.23 17.00 -5.81
CA TRP A 33 10.15 17.79 -6.37
C TRP A 33 10.59 19.17 -6.86
N THR A 34 11.55 19.81 -6.21
CA THR A 34 12.14 21.08 -6.63
C THR A 34 12.73 20.98 -8.04
N PHE A 35 13.53 19.93 -8.30
CA PHE A 35 14.11 19.71 -9.64
C PHE A 35 13.01 19.49 -10.70
N ILE A 36 12.03 18.67 -10.41
CA ILE A 36 10.91 18.40 -11.32
C ILE A 36 10.12 19.68 -11.61
N LYS A 37 9.80 20.45 -10.57
CA LYS A 37 9.08 21.72 -10.68
C LYS A 37 9.87 22.76 -11.53
N ASP A 38 11.15 22.92 -11.27
CA ASP A 38 11.97 23.90 -11.98
C ASP A 38 12.11 23.57 -13.48
N ASN A 39 11.94 22.31 -13.84
CA ASN A 39 11.97 21.81 -15.21
C ASN A 39 10.58 21.50 -15.79
N ALA A 40 9.48 21.92 -15.16
CA ALA A 40 8.10 21.57 -15.55
C ALA A 40 7.73 21.97 -16.98
N LYS A 41 8.38 23.01 -17.54
CA LYS A 41 8.14 23.52 -18.91
C LYS A 41 9.06 22.93 -19.96
N ASP A 42 10.03 22.09 -19.55
CA ASP A 42 10.93 21.42 -20.50
C ASP A 42 10.18 20.33 -21.27
N SER A 43 10.46 20.22 -22.56
CA SER A 43 9.92 19.17 -23.43
C SER A 43 10.29 17.74 -22.96
N LYS A 44 11.34 17.59 -22.17
CA LYS A 44 11.81 16.33 -21.55
C LYS A 44 11.22 16.06 -20.18
N ILE A 45 10.24 16.85 -19.72
CA ILE A 45 9.68 16.70 -18.35
C ILE A 45 9.23 15.27 -18.04
N GLY A 46 8.66 14.56 -19.00
CA GLY A 46 8.28 13.16 -18.82
C GLY A 46 9.49 12.24 -18.56
N GLN A 47 10.61 12.50 -19.25
CA GLN A 47 11.85 11.76 -19.01
C GLN A 47 12.42 12.05 -17.62
N TYR A 48 12.42 13.32 -17.18
CA TYR A 48 12.87 13.68 -15.83
C TYR A 48 12.06 13.00 -14.74
N ILE A 49 10.75 12.85 -14.91
CA ILE A 49 9.90 12.13 -13.95
C ILE A 49 10.26 10.64 -13.94
N ASP A 50 10.40 10.01 -15.11
CA ASP A 50 10.76 8.59 -15.20
C ASP A 50 12.14 8.34 -14.60
N ASP A 51 13.12 9.19 -14.86
CA ASP A 51 14.48 9.12 -14.32
C ASP A 51 14.47 9.32 -12.79
N ALA A 52 13.66 10.26 -12.29
CA ALA A 52 13.49 10.48 -10.86
C ALA A 52 12.95 9.22 -10.16
N MET A 53 11.94 8.56 -10.75
CA MET A 53 11.40 7.32 -10.22
C MET A 53 12.40 6.18 -10.22
N ILE A 54 13.25 6.08 -11.26
CA ILE A 54 14.35 5.10 -11.32
C ILE A 54 15.36 5.35 -10.20
N LEU A 55 15.74 6.61 -9.98
CA LEU A 55 16.67 6.98 -8.91
C LEU A 55 16.10 6.69 -7.52
N ILE A 56 14.82 7.01 -7.27
CA ILE A 56 14.17 6.71 -6.00
C ILE A 56 14.15 5.21 -5.74
N GLU A 57 13.79 4.39 -6.73
CA GLU A 57 13.78 2.93 -6.56
C GLU A 57 15.18 2.34 -6.34
N LYS A 58 16.19 2.93 -6.98
CA LYS A 58 17.60 2.50 -6.82
C LYS A 58 18.08 2.71 -5.39
N GLU A 59 17.76 3.85 -4.81
CA GLU A 59 18.19 4.23 -3.46
C GLU A 59 17.30 3.60 -2.35
N ASN A 60 16.09 3.13 -2.69
CA ASN A 60 15.14 2.56 -1.73
C ASN A 60 14.66 1.18 -2.21
N PRO A 61 15.35 0.09 -1.83
CA PRO A 61 15.08 -1.27 -2.33
C PRO A 61 13.64 -1.76 -2.12
N SER A 62 12.95 -1.30 -1.08
CA SER A 62 11.54 -1.63 -0.80
C SER A 62 10.57 -1.12 -1.87
N LEU A 63 10.95 -0.07 -2.62
CA LEU A 63 10.17 0.49 -3.72
C LEU A 63 10.51 -0.09 -5.09
N LYS A 64 11.42 -1.05 -5.18
CA LYS A 64 11.88 -1.61 -6.46
C LYS A 64 10.71 -2.18 -7.26
N GLY A 65 10.52 -1.66 -8.48
CA GLY A 65 9.46 -2.08 -9.41
C GLY A 65 8.05 -1.58 -9.05
N VAL A 66 7.93 -0.70 -8.06
CA VAL A 66 6.65 -0.15 -7.58
C VAL A 66 6.24 1.08 -8.38
N LEU A 67 7.18 2.00 -8.63
CA LEU A 67 6.90 3.26 -9.28
C LEU A 67 6.74 3.08 -10.79
N ASP A 68 5.66 3.65 -11.35
CA ASP A 68 5.33 3.46 -12.76
C ASP A 68 6.07 4.49 -13.64
N LYS A 69 6.80 4.02 -14.65
CA LYS A 69 7.67 4.82 -15.51
C LYS A 69 7.06 4.91 -16.90
N ARG A 70 6.08 5.83 -17.07
CA ARG A 70 5.30 5.99 -18.30
C ARG A 70 5.25 7.43 -18.81
N TYR A 71 5.87 8.37 -18.11
CA TYR A 71 5.71 9.81 -18.36
C TYR A 71 6.48 10.28 -19.60
N ALA A 72 7.53 9.56 -20.00
CA ALA A 72 8.28 9.85 -21.22
C ALA A 72 7.53 9.47 -22.51
N ARG A 73 6.45 8.68 -22.44
CA ARG A 73 5.71 8.19 -23.61
C ARG A 73 5.20 9.33 -24.48
N PRO A 74 5.17 9.13 -25.83
CA PRO A 74 4.68 10.15 -26.77
C PRO A 74 3.22 10.54 -26.58
N GLU A 75 2.39 9.62 -26.09
CA GLU A 75 0.94 9.83 -25.88
C GLU A 75 0.65 10.82 -24.75
N ILE A 76 1.62 11.06 -23.86
CA ILE A 76 1.45 12.04 -22.78
C ILE A 76 1.85 13.43 -23.26
N ASP A 77 0.89 14.33 -23.26
CA ASP A 77 1.10 15.74 -23.58
C ASP A 77 1.99 16.40 -22.51
N LYS A 78 3.22 16.75 -22.89
CA LYS A 78 4.23 17.30 -21.98
C LYS A 78 3.85 18.69 -21.45
N ARG A 79 3.09 19.46 -22.21
CA ARG A 79 2.60 20.76 -21.75
C ARG A 79 1.58 20.58 -20.63
N ARG A 80 0.60 19.69 -20.83
CA ARG A 80 -0.39 19.38 -19.78
C ARG A 80 0.26 18.77 -18.53
N LEU A 81 1.29 17.96 -18.72
CA LEU A 81 2.06 17.40 -17.60
C LEU A 81 2.75 18.53 -16.81
N GLY A 82 3.36 19.51 -17.48
CA GLY A 82 3.94 20.69 -16.85
C GLY A 82 2.91 21.54 -16.11
N GLU A 83 1.75 21.79 -16.74
CA GLU A 83 0.62 22.51 -16.11
C GLU A 83 0.13 21.79 -14.85
N LEU A 84 0.09 20.45 -14.84
CA LEU A 84 -0.26 19.64 -13.68
C LEU A 84 0.79 19.77 -12.55
N ILE A 85 2.08 19.74 -12.90
CA ILE A 85 3.17 19.96 -11.94
C ILE A 85 3.06 21.33 -11.30
N ASP A 86 2.83 22.37 -12.09
CA ASP A 86 2.61 23.73 -11.59
C ASP A 86 1.41 23.79 -10.64
N LEU A 87 0.28 23.15 -11.01
CA LEU A 87 -0.92 23.10 -10.17
C LEU A 87 -0.64 22.40 -8.83
N ILE A 88 -0.03 21.22 -8.86
CA ILE A 88 0.32 20.47 -7.65
C ILE A 88 1.27 21.30 -6.76
N SER A 89 2.20 22.05 -7.37
CA SER A 89 3.13 22.91 -6.66
C SER A 89 2.48 24.07 -5.90
N THR A 90 1.22 24.43 -6.22
CA THR A 90 0.44 25.42 -5.46
C THR A 90 -0.18 24.85 -4.19
N ILE A 91 -0.26 23.51 -4.07
CA ILE A 91 -0.85 22.84 -2.92
C ILE A 91 0.13 22.90 -1.76
N LYS A 92 -0.27 23.52 -0.68
CA LYS A 92 0.53 23.60 0.53
C LYS A 92 0.34 22.35 1.38
N LEU A 93 1.17 21.33 1.13
CA LEU A 93 1.11 20.04 1.84
C LEU A 93 1.60 20.11 3.31
N HIS A 94 2.20 21.21 3.73
CA HIS A 94 2.83 21.35 5.05
C HIS A 94 2.17 22.39 5.99
N GLN A 95 0.92 22.78 5.71
CA GLN A 95 0.22 23.72 6.62
C GLN A 95 -0.69 22.96 7.59
N ASN A 96 -0.55 23.26 8.88
CA ASN A 96 -1.44 22.92 10.01
C ASN A 96 -1.17 21.63 10.80
N GLY A 97 0.02 21.01 10.74
CA GLY A 97 0.33 19.89 11.66
C GLY A 97 -0.50 18.61 11.44
N GLU A 98 -1.20 18.48 10.33
CA GLU A 98 -1.89 17.25 9.95
C GLU A 98 -0.85 16.21 9.51
N LYS A 99 -0.62 15.21 10.35
CA LYS A 99 0.40 14.18 10.15
C LYS A 99 0.21 13.34 8.88
N ASP A 100 -1.02 13.16 8.38
CA ASP A 100 -1.33 12.27 7.24
C ASP A 100 -2.07 12.98 6.08
N LEU A 101 -1.74 14.25 5.79
CA LEU A 101 -2.38 14.95 4.67
C LEU A 101 -2.10 14.27 3.32
N LEU A 102 -0.86 13.82 3.09
CA LEU A 102 -0.48 13.17 1.83
C LEU A 102 -1.18 11.82 1.67
N GLY A 103 -1.30 11.04 2.75
CA GLY A 103 -2.04 9.79 2.75
C GLY A 103 -3.54 9.98 2.46
N ARG A 104 -4.16 11.02 3.01
CA ARG A 104 -5.57 11.37 2.72
C ARG A 104 -5.78 11.77 1.26
N VAL A 105 -4.85 12.55 0.70
CA VAL A 105 -4.87 12.88 -0.74
C VAL A 105 -4.74 11.61 -1.58
N TYR A 106 -3.85 10.70 -1.21
CA TYR A 106 -3.68 9.42 -1.87
C TYR A 106 -4.96 8.57 -1.82
N GLU A 107 -5.58 8.43 -0.66
CA GLU A 107 -6.86 7.71 -0.49
C GLU A 107 -8.00 8.34 -1.33
N TYR A 108 -8.05 9.67 -1.41
CA TYR A 108 -9.02 10.35 -2.27
C TYR A 108 -8.85 9.95 -3.74
N PHE A 109 -7.62 9.94 -4.24
CA PHE A 109 -7.36 9.49 -5.61
C PHE A 109 -7.66 8.00 -5.82
N LEU A 110 -7.34 7.14 -4.86
CA LEU A 110 -7.73 5.72 -4.93
C LEU A 110 -9.24 5.55 -5.06
N GLY A 111 -10.01 6.28 -4.25
CA GLY A 111 -11.48 6.29 -4.32
C GLY A 111 -12.00 6.78 -5.68
N GLN A 112 -11.39 7.81 -6.27
CA GLN A 112 -11.74 8.29 -7.61
C GLN A 112 -11.41 7.25 -8.70
N PHE A 113 -10.24 6.59 -8.62
CA PHE A 113 -9.89 5.50 -9.55
C PHE A 113 -10.90 4.35 -9.46
N ALA A 114 -11.24 3.92 -8.26
CA ALA A 114 -12.24 2.87 -8.03
C ALA A 114 -13.59 3.19 -8.68
N SER A 115 -14.01 4.46 -8.62
CA SER A 115 -15.27 4.91 -9.21
C SER A 115 -15.26 4.96 -10.74
N VAL A 116 -14.11 5.26 -11.36
CA VAL A 116 -13.97 5.40 -12.82
C VAL A 116 -13.84 4.06 -13.52
N GLU A 117 -13.15 3.09 -12.95
CA GLU A 117 -12.99 1.75 -13.53
C GLU A 117 -14.28 0.90 -13.51
N GLY A 118 -15.34 1.35 -12.84
CA GLY A 118 -16.73 0.93 -13.05
C GLY A 118 -17.07 -0.55 -12.80
N LYS A 119 -16.09 -1.41 -12.60
CA LYS A 119 -16.25 -2.81 -12.25
C LYS A 119 -15.74 -3.02 -10.83
N GLY A 120 -16.66 -3.08 -9.89
CA GLY A 120 -16.32 -3.52 -8.56
C GLY A 120 -15.40 -2.58 -7.81
N GLY A 121 -15.72 -1.29 -7.72
CA GLY A 121 -14.95 -0.34 -6.87
C GLY A 121 -14.74 -0.83 -5.44
N GLY A 122 -15.37 -1.94 -5.05
CA GLY A 122 -15.12 -2.70 -3.83
C GLY A 122 -14.01 -3.75 -3.93
N GLU A 123 -13.50 -4.06 -5.13
CA GLU A 123 -12.48 -5.12 -5.26
C GLU A 123 -11.08 -4.67 -4.80
N PHE A 124 -10.80 -3.36 -4.77
CA PHE A 124 -9.50 -2.87 -4.32
C PHE A 124 -9.56 -1.68 -3.35
N TYR A 125 -10.74 -1.13 -3.09
CA TYR A 125 -10.93 -0.04 -2.15
C TYR A 125 -12.12 -0.27 -1.23
N THR A 126 -11.85 -0.52 0.03
CA THR A 126 -12.88 -0.61 1.08
C THR A 126 -13.08 0.77 1.72
N PRO A 127 -14.32 1.28 1.82
CA PRO A 127 -14.58 2.57 2.48
C PRO A 127 -13.99 2.63 3.88
N THR A 128 -13.32 3.73 4.21
CA THR A 128 -12.63 3.94 5.49
C THR A 128 -13.54 3.70 6.71
N SER A 129 -14.84 4.02 6.61
CA SER A 129 -15.80 3.78 7.69
C SER A 129 -16.01 2.31 7.99
N VAL A 130 -16.03 1.45 6.96
CA VAL A 130 -16.15 -0.01 7.12
C VAL A 130 -14.87 -0.57 7.73
N VAL A 131 -13.72 -0.19 7.17
CA VAL A 131 -12.41 -0.61 7.66
C VAL A 131 -12.22 -0.23 9.13
N LYS A 132 -12.54 1.03 9.47
CA LYS A 132 -12.46 1.51 10.86
C LYS A 132 -13.34 0.68 11.79
N THR A 133 -14.57 0.36 11.39
CA THR A 133 -15.46 -0.46 12.21
C THR A 133 -14.86 -1.84 12.50
N LEU A 134 -14.30 -2.49 11.46
CA LEU A 134 -13.66 -3.81 11.64
C LEU A 134 -12.44 -3.71 12.56
N VAL A 135 -11.59 -2.72 12.38
CA VAL A 135 -10.39 -2.50 13.21
C VAL A 135 -10.77 -2.21 14.66
N ASP A 136 -11.74 -1.34 14.90
CA ASP A 136 -12.25 -1.01 16.23
C ASP A 136 -12.87 -2.23 16.94
N MET A 137 -13.44 -3.20 16.18
CA MET A 137 -13.97 -4.45 16.74
C MET A 137 -12.89 -5.48 17.09
N ILE A 138 -11.81 -5.51 16.31
CA ILE A 138 -10.73 -6.51 16.44
C ILE A 138 -9.63 -6.03 17.38
N GLU A 139 -9.44 -4.71 17.51
CA GLU A 139 -8.49 -4.05 18.41
C GLU A 139 -7.03 -4.57 18.28
N PRO A 140 -6.38 -4.38 17.11
CA PRO A 140 -5.03 -4.90 16.87
C PRO A 140 -3.96 -4.02 17.54
N TYR A 141 -3.78 -4.13 18.85
CA TYR A 141 -2.80 -3.33 19.60
C TYR A 141 -1.35 -3.73 19.33
N GLN A 142 -1.09 -5.04 19.13
CA GLN A 142 0.26 -5.57 18.88
C GLN A 142 0.18 -6.98 18.31
N GLY A 143 1.16 -7.35 17.48
CA GLY A 143 1.27 -8.68 16.89
C GLY A 143 1.22 -8.65 15.36
N ARG A 144 0.91 -9.78 14.77
CA ARG A 144 0.88 -9.98 13.32
C ARG A 144 -0.51 -9.72 12.77
N VAL A 145 -0.61 -8.71 11.90
CA VAL A 145 -1.83 -8.38 11.15
C VAL A 145 -1.69 -8.93 9.74
N TYR A 146 -2.67 -9.67 9.26
CA TYR A 146 -2.67 -10.26 7.92
C TYR A 146 -3.95 -9.95 7.15
N ASP A 147 -3.78 -9.60 5.88
CA ASP A 147 -4.86 -9.48 4.90
C ASP A 147 -4.49 -10.27 3.64
N PRO A 148 -5.18 -11.42 3.37
CA PRO A 148 -4.89 -12.28 2.22
C PRO A 148 -5.34 -11.71 0.86
N CYS A 149 -6.03 -10.58 0.85
CA CYS A 149 -6.54 -9.90 -0.34
C CYS A 149 -6.53 -8.38 -0.12
N CYS A 150 -5.34 -7.87 0.23
CA CYS A 150 -5.16 -6.58 0.89
C CYS A 150 -5.57 -5.34 0.07
N GLY A 151 -5.87 -5.52 -1.22
CA GLY A 151 -6.28 -4.41 -2.06
C GLY A 151 -5.26 -3.27 -2.03
N SER A 152 -5.71 -2.07 -1.78
CA SER A 152 -4.86 -0.88 -1.62
C SER A 152 -4.26 -0.70 -0.21
N GLY A 153 -4.43 -1.66 0.69
CA GLY A 153 -3.86 -1.65 2.05
C GLY A 153 -4.65 -0.87 3.09
N GLY A 154 -5.94 -0.64 2.86
CA GLY A 154 -6.79 0.13 3.77
C GLY A 154 -6.86 -0.43 5.18
N MET A 155 -6.90 -1.78 5.32
CA MET A 155 -6.91 -2.46 6.63
C MET A 155 -5.64 -2.15 7.44
N PHE A 156 -4.50 -2.13 6.79
CA PHE A 156 -3.20 -1.85 7.44
C PHE A 156 -3.11 -0.41 7.93
N VAL A 157 -3.51 0.56 7.09
CA VAL A 157 -3.53 1.98 7.44
C VAL A 157 -4.43 2.27 8.63
N GLN A 158 -5.60 1.65 8.70
CA GLN A 158 -6.50 1.85 9.83
C GLN A 158 -6.02 1.12 11.09
N SER A 159 -5.34 -0.02 10.96
CA SER A 159 -4.70 -0.71 12.09
C SER A 159 -3.58 0.14 12.70
N GLU A 160 -2.78 0.81 11.87
CA GLU A 160 -1.79 1.78 12.33
C GLU A 160 -2.44 2.94 13.10
N LYS A 161 -3.44 3.59 12.49
CA LYS A 161 -4.17 4.70 13.13
C LYS A 161 -4.79 4.28 14.46
N PHE A 162 -5.33 3.07 14.53
CA PHE A 162 -5.86 2.52 15.78
C PHE A 162 -4.79 2.46 16.87
N VAL A 163 -3.59 1.96 16.54
CA VAL A 163 -2.47 1.88 17.50
C VAL A 163 -2.03 3.28 17.93
N GLU A 164 -1.89 4.23 17.00
CA GLU A 164 -1.53 5.61 17.31
C GLU A 164 -2.56 6.30 18.21
N ASP A 165 -3.86 6.18 17.90
CA ASP A 165 -4.96 6.77 18.67
C ASP A 165 -5.01 6.23 20.11
N HIS A 166 -4.53 5.00 20.33
CA HIS A 166 -4.45 4.36 21.63
C HIS A 166 -3.07 4.46 22.30
N GLN A 167 -2.22 5.39 21.86
CA GLN A 167 -0.88 5.64 22.40
C GLN A 167 0.07 4.42 22.31
N GLY A 168 -0.21 3.51 21.40
CA GLY A 168 0.65 2.38 21.08
C GLY A 168 1.85 2.79 20.22
N LYS A 169 2.73 1.83 19.97
CA LYS A 169 3.85 1.98 19.05
C LYS A 169 3.60 1.15 17.80
N ILE A 170 3.71 1.76 16.64
CA ILE A 170 3.47 1.07 15.36
C ILE A 170 4.44 -0.11 15.15
N GLU A 171 5.65 -0.02 15.69
CA GLU A 171 6.62 -1.11 15.63
C GLU A 171 6.14 -2.39 16.33
N ASN A 172 5.08 -2.31 17.14
CA ASN A 172 4.45 -3.48 17.77
C ASN A 172 3.61 -4.29 16.77
N LEU A 173 3.28 -3.73 15.58
CA LEU A 173 2.59 -4.46 14.52
C LEU A 173 3.58 -4.99 13.49
N SER A 174 3.38 -6.24 13.09
CA SER A 174 4.04 -6.85 11.94
C SER A 174 2.98 -7.09 10.86
N ILE A 175 3.05 -6.34 9.77
CA ILE A 175 2.03 -6.31 8.73
C ILE A 175 2.39 -7.31 7.63
N TYR A 176 1.43 -8.15 7.25
CA TYR A 176 1.53 -9.13 6.17
C TYR A 176 0.33 -8.97 5.24
N GLY A 177 0.56 -9.06 3.95
CA GLY A 177 -0.51 -8.99 2.97
C GLY A 177 -0.21 -9.76 1.70
N GLN A 178 -1.25 -10.06 0.95
CA GLN A 178 -1.14 -10.59 -0.39
C GLN A 178 -2.19 -9.96 -1.29
N GLU A 179 -1.83 -9.70 -2.54
CA GLU A 179 -2.71 -9.12 -3.56
C GLU A 179 -2.40 -9.76 -4.91
N MET A 180 -3.44 -10.16 -5.63
CA MET A 180 -3.32 -10.83 -6.92
C MET A 180 -3.06 -9.85 -8.07
N ASN A 181 -3.66 -8.66 -8.02
CA ASN A 181 -3.56 -7.68 -9.09
C ASN A 181 -2.26 -6.88 -8.99
N ALA A 182 -1.46 -6.89 -10.06
CA ALA A 182 -0.16 -6.21 -10.13
C ALA A 182 -0.24 -4.70 -9.85
N THR A 183 -1.26 -4.03 -10.38
CA THR A 183 -1.46 -2.58 -10.19
C THR A 183 -1.87 -2.29 -8.76
N THR A 184 -2.81 -3.04 -8.23
CA THR A 184 -3.32 -2.88 -6.86
C THR A 184 -2.23 -3.17 -5.82
N TRP A 185 -1.40 -4.21 -6.03
CA TRP A 185 -0.25 -4.50 -5.18
C TRP A 185 0.75 -3.32 -5.13
N LYS A 186 1.03 -2.68 -6.29
CA LYS A 186 1.87 -1.47 -6.33
C LYS A 186 1.21 -0.30 -5.60
N LEU A 187 -0.10 -0.11 -5.76
CA LEU A 187 -0.85 0.91 -5.05
C LEU A 187 -0.81 0.69 -3.54
N CYS A 188 -0.93 -0.55 -3.07
CA CYS A 188 -0.75 -0.90 -1.67
C CYS A 188 0.65 -0.52 -1.17
N LYS A 189 1.70 -0.94 -1.88
CA LYS A 189 3.08 -0.57 -1.53
C LYS A 189 3.29 0.94 -1.45
N MET A 190 2.76 1.70 -2.40
CA MET A 190 2.83 3.16 -2.37
C MET A 190 2.06 3.76 -1.20
N ASN A 191 0.88 3.23 -0.89
CA ASN A 191 0.05 3.68 0.22
C ASN A 191 0.78 3.54 1.56
N LEU A 192 1.40 2.39 1.78
CA LEU A 192 2.18 2.11 2.99
C LEU A 192 3.46 2.95 3.04
N ALA A 193 4.16 3.05 1.90
CA ALA A 193 5.39 3.83 1.78
C ALA A 193 5.19 5.32 2.13
N ILE A 194 4.10 5.94 1.66
CA ILE A 194 3.78 7.35 1.96
C ILE A 194 3.64 7.60 3.47
N ARG A 195 3.25 6.57 4.23
CA ARG A 195 3.05 6.63 5.68
C ARG A 195 4.24 6.09 6.49
N GLY A 196 5.29 5.62 5.81
CA GLY A 196 6.45 5.02 6.48
C GLY A 196 6.14 3.66 7.11
N LEU A 197 5.06 2.99 6.65
CA LEU A 197 4.67 1.67 7.14
C LEU A 197 5.46 0.57 6.44
N ASP A 198 6.12 -0.26 7.23
CA ASP A 198 6.78 -1.47 6.73
C ASP A 198 5.78 -2.64 6.71
N ALA A 199 5.74 -3.36 5.60
CA ALA A 199 4.86 -4.50 5.43
C ALA A 199 5.45 -5.55 4.49
N ASN A 200 5.27 -6.80 4.84
CA ASN A 200 5.60 -7.93 3.98
C ASN A 200 4.40 -8.27 3.08
N LEU A 201 4.38 -7.73 1.86
CA LEU A 201 3.37 -8.03 0.84
C LEU A 201 3.80 -9.15 -0.13
N GLY A 202 4.79 -9.94 0.27
CA GLY A 202 5.43 -10.91 -0.62
C GLY A 202 6.37 -10.24 -1.64
N PRO A 203 7.17 -11.04 -2.35
CA PRO A 203 8.14 -10.55 -3.34
C PRO A 203 7.49 -10.00 -4.62
N HIS A 204 6.25 -10.38 -4.90
CA HIS A 204 5.45 -9.99 -6.06
C HIS A 204 3.96 -10.17 -5.74
N HIS A 205 3.10 -9.65 -6.62
CA HIS A 205 1.67 -9.95 -6.61
C HIS A 205 1.42 -11.40 -7.02
N ASP A 206 0.48 -12.09 -6.36
CA ASP A 206 0.12 -13.46 -6.73
C ASP A 206 -1.25 -13.88 -6.15
N ASP A 207 -1.81 -14.95 -6.70
CA ASP A 207 -3.06 -15.54 -6.25
C ASP A 207 -2.89 -16.27 -4.91
N THR A 208 -3.63 -15.82 -3.92
CA THR A 208 -3.60 -16.32 -2.55
C THR A 208 -3.98 -17.80 -2.44
N PHE A 209 -4.85 -18.30 -3.31
CA PHE A 209 -5.25 -19.69 -3.27
C PHE A 209 -4.21 -20.62 -3.89
N HIS A 210 -3.66 -20.26 -5.06
CA HIS A 210 -2.74 -21.11 -5.81
C HIS A 210 -1.29 -20.92 -5.39
N HIS A 211 -0.92 -19.71 -4.98
CA HIS A 211 0.45 -19.36 -4.59
C HIS A 211 0.47 -18.54 -3.29
N ASP A 212 0.15 -19.20 -2.19
CA ASP A 212 0.26 -18.60 -0.87
C ASP A 212 1.71 -18.19 -0.57
N LEU A 213 1.95 -16.88 -0.50
CA LEU A 213 3.27 -16.30 -0.25
C LEU A 213 3.65 -16.31 1.25
N HIS A 214 2.70 -16.63 2.13
CA HIS A 214 2.85 -16.60 3.58
C HIS A 214 2.55 -17.95 4.25
N LYS A 215 2.86 -19.07 3.60
CA LYS A 215 2.47 -20.45 3.97
C LYS A 215 2.60 -20.81 5.45
N THR A 216 3.60 -20.27 6.15
CA THR A 216 3.89 -20.57 7.55
C THR A 216 3.38 -19.50 8.53
N LEU A 217 2.81 -18.42 8.02
CA LEU A 217 2.30 -17.35 8.86
C LEU A 217 1.16 -17.84 9.73
N LYS A 218 1.23 -17.48 11.02
CA LYS A 218 0.11 -17.55 11.95
C LYS A 218 -0.12 -16.16 12.51
N ALA A 219 -1.18 -15.51 12.02
CA ALA A 219 -1.52 -14.12 12.34
C ALA A 219 -2.31 -14.04 13.64
N ASP A 220 -2.02 -13.00 14.42
CA ASP A 220 -2.76 -12.70 15.64
C ASP A 220 -4.08 -12.00 15.29
N PHE A 221 -4.09 -11.23 14.20
CA PHE A 221 -5.26 -10.57 13.66
C PHE A 221 -5.34 -10.77 12.14
N ILE A 222 -6.52 -11.12 11.65
CA ILE A 222 -6.81 -11.14 10.22
C ILE A 222 -7.94 -10.14 9.96
N LEU A 223 -7.71 -9.21 9.04
CA LEU A 223 -8.66 -8.17 8.66
C LEU A 223 -8.75 -8.17 7.15
N ALA A 224 -9.88 -8.57 6.58
CA ALA A 224 -10.01 -8.74 5.15
C ALA A 224 -11.39 -8.37 4.62
N ASN A 225 -11.42 -7.83 3.40
CA ASN A 225 -12.61 -7.73 2.59
C ASN A 225 -12.40 -8.53 1.30
N PRO A 226 -12.56 -9.87 1.35
CA PRO A 226 -12.29 -10.71 0.20
C PRO A 226 -13.29 -10.47 -0.92
N PRO A 227 -12.91 -10.69 -2.19
CA PRO A 227 -13.83 -10.61 -3.31
C PRO A 227 -14.87 -11.74 -3.20
N PHE A 228 -16.12 -11.34 -2.93
CA PHE A 228 -17.22 -12.28 -2.71
C PHE A 228 -17.78 -12.86 -4.03
N ASN A 229 -18.27 -14.10 -3.93
CA ASN A 229 -18.99 -14.80 -5.00
C ASN A 229 -18.16 -15.03 -6.28
N ILE A 230 -16.84 -15.17 -6.18
CA ILE A 230 -16.02 -15.56 -7.31
C ILE A 230 -16.31 -17.02 -7.68
N SER A 231 -16.67 -17.27 -8.95
CA SER A 231 -16.99 -18.59 -9.46
C SER A 231 -15.77 -19.32 -10.03
N ASP A 232 -14.87 -18.61 -10.70
CA ASP A 232 -13.76 -19.19 -11.46
C ASP A 232 -12.42 -19.04 -10.71
N TRP A 233 -12.37 -19.50 -9.46
CA TRP A 233 -11.22 -19.40 -8.58
C TRP A 233 -10.25 -20.60 -8.67
N GLY A 234 -10.48 -21.54 -9.58
CA GLY A 234 -9.62 -22.71 -9.79
C GLY A 234 -9.71 -23.80 -8.72
N GLY A 235 -10.76 -23.81 -7.91
CA GLY A 235 -10.92 -24.73 -6.77
C GLY A 235 -10.81 -26.22 -7.11
N ASN A 236 -11.11 -26.62 -8.34
CA ASN A 236 -10.91 -28.00 -8.82
C ASN A 236 -9.45 -28.47 -8.80
N GLN A 237 -8.48 -27.54 -8.81
CA GLN A 237 -7.06 -27.84 -8.77
C GLN A 237 -6.52 -27.91 -7.33
N LEU A 238 -7.33 -27.57 -6.34
CA LEU A 238 -6.97 -27.43 -4.93
C LEU A 238 -7.72 -28.41 -4.02
N THR A 239 -8.23 -29.52 -4.54
CA THR A 239 -9.03 -30.48 -3.78
C THR A 239 -8.29 -31.11 -2.58
N ASP A 240 -6.98 -31.25 -2.68
CA ASP A 240 -6.11 -31.84 -1.65
C ASP A 240 -5.37 -30.79 -0.82
N ASP A 241 -5.78 -29.52 -0.86
CA ASP A 241 -5.10 -28.43 -0.15
C ASP A 241 -5.22 -28.59 1.36
N VAL A 242 -4.11 -28.41 2.05
CA VAL A 242 -3.99 -28.58 3.51
C VAL A 242 -4.86 -27.62 4.31
N ARG A 243 -5.30 -26.52 3.71
CA ARG A 243 -6.16 -25.50 4.31
C ARG A 243 -7.61 -25.96 4.49
N TRP A 244 -8.07 -26.95 3.69
CA TRP A 244 -9.49 -27.38 3.68
C TRP A 244 -9.83 -28.32 4.84
N LYS A 245 -9.64 -27.86 6.08
CA LYS A 245 -9.89 -28.66 7.30
C LYS A 245 -11.38 -28.92 7.56
N PHE A 246 -12.27 -28.09 7.03
CA PHE A 246 -13.71 -28.19 7.24
C PHE A 246 -14.45 -28.67 5.98
N GLY A 247 -13.75 -29.33 5.08
CA GLY A 247 -14.25 -29.83 3.81
C GLY A 247 -13.83 -28.99 2.62
N ILE A 248 -13.86 -29.62 1.43
CA ILE A 248 -13.46 -28.98 0.17
C ILE A 248 -14.44 -27.85 -0.17
N PRO A 249 -13.99 -26.60 -0.37
CA PRO A 249 -14.87 -25.52 -0.77
C PRO A 249 -15.52 -25.77 -2.14
N PRO A 250 -16.75 -25.28 -2.38
CA PRO A 250 -17.39 -25.42 -3.67
C PRO A 250 -16.58 -24.79 -4.81
N ALA A 251 -16.34 -25.53 -5.89
CA ALA A 251 -15.59 -25.04 -7.04
C ALA A 251 -16.24 -23.81 -7.71
N GLY A 252 -17.57 -23.69 -7.64
CA GLY A 252 -18.31 -22.57 -8.19
C GLY A 252 -18.44 -21.33 -7.29
N ASN A 253 -17.82 -21.32 -6.09
CA ASN A 253 -17.88 -20.17 -5.19
C ASN A 253 -16.74 -20.19 -4.17
N ALA A 254 -15.91 -19.14 -4.14
CA ALA A 254 -14.72 -19.03 -3.31
C ALA A 254 -14.99 -18.60 -1.86
N ASN A 255 -16.20 -18.24 -1.45
CA ASN A 255 -16.45 -17.66 -0.13
C ASN A 255 -15.93 -18.54 1.02
N TYR A 256 -16.20 -19.85 0.98
CA TYR A 256 -15.69 -20.79 1.98
C TYR A 256 -14.18 -21.06 1.87
N ALA A 257 -13.60 -20.89 0.69
CA ALA A 257 -12.14 -20.97 0.52
C ALA A 257 -11.46 -19.82 1.24
N TRP A 258 -11.98 -18.60 1.14
CA TRP A 258 -11.49 -17.44 1.90
C TRP A 258 -11.59 -17.68 3.41
N LEU A 259 -12.73 -18.11 3.91
CA LEU A 259 -12.91 -18.42 5.33
C LEU A 259 -11.91 -19.46 5.82
N GLN A 260 -11.74 -20.57 5.09
CA GLN A 260 -10.81 -21.62 5.49
C GLN A 260 -9.34 -21.20 5.38
N HIS A 261 -8.98 -20.39 4.36
CA HIS A 261 -7.66 -19.81 4.27
C HIS A 261 -7.35 -18.93 5.49
N MET A 262 -8.27 -18.06 5.88
CA MET A 262 -8.09 -17.21 7.06
C MET A 262 -7.99 -18.04 8.35
N VAL A 263 -8.87 -19.00 8.56
CA VAL A 263 -8.79 -19.91 9.73
C VAL A 263 -7.46 -20.68 9.76
N TYR A 264 -6.97 -21.10 8.59
CA TYR A 264 -5.68 -21.77 8.49
C TYR A 264 -4.52 -20.87 8.94
N HIS A 265 -4.57 -19.58 8.59
CA HIS A 265 -3.53 -18.60 8.95
C HIS A 265 -3.71 -17.97 10.33
N LEU A 266 -4.83 -18.20 11.00
CA LEU A 266 -5.07 -17.65 12.32
C LEU A 266 -4.21 -18.34 13.39
N ALA A 267 -3.63 -17.56 14.29
CA ALA A 267 -2.98 -18.07 15.48
C ALA A 267 -4.01 -18.69 16.46
N PRO A 268 -3.64 -19.57 17.39
CA PRO A 268 -4.59 -20.23 18.29
C PRO A 268 -5.51 -19.28 19.07
N ASN A 269 -5.00 -18.09 19.43
CA ASN A 269 -5.76 -17.06 20.15
C ASN A 269 -6.03 -15.84 19.28
N GLY A 270 -5.89 -15.97 17.96
CA GLY A 270 -6.09 -14.88 17.02
C GLY A 270 -7.56 -14.58 16.76
N SER A 271 -7.82 -13.38 16.26
CA SER A 271 -9.15 -12.90 15.87
C SER A 271 -9.19 -12.56 14.39
N ALA A 272 -10.32 -12.80 13.73
CA ALA A 272 -10.54 -12.45 12.34
C ALA A 272 -11.81 -11.60 12.16
N GLY A 273 -11.70 -10.53 11.37
CA GLY A 273 -12.79 -9.67 10.93
C GLY A 273 -12.91 -9.67 9.39
N ILE A 274 -14.14 -9.87 8.87
CA ILE A 274 -14.46 -9.95 7.45
C ILE A 274 -15.63 -9.01 7.16
#